data_d13c6bf0a23c3802fbc355d20679a42e
#
_entry.id   d13c6bf0a23c3802fbc355d20679a42e
#
_cell.length_a   1.000
_cell.length_b   1.000
_cell.length_c   1.000
_cell.angle_alpha   90.00
_cell.angle_beta   90.00
_cell.angle_gamma   90.00
#
_symmetry.space_group_name_H-M   'P 1'
#
loop_
_entity.id
_entity.type
_entity.pdbx_description
1 polymer ?
#
loop_
_entity_poly.entity_id
_entity_poly.type
_entity_poly.pdbx_seq_one_letter_code
_entity_poly.pdbx_strand_id
1 'polypeptide(L)'
;MASITPEGGALYGLPPPIQTLPRALADPWEDDATPADLLRVAQAAEAAGLDFVGVCDHVAVPDDDYASGMRTTWYDPVATLAWLGARTESIRLLSVVLIAAYRHPLLTASSFGTLAHLTDERVILGVGAGHVEGEFAALGIDYHRRGKLLDECIDAVRGAFADTYVSHDGPEYSYRDVGVGPAPASGDLPIWVGGSGSAAWKRTGRRGDGYIPMGASRDQYPEIIDTIRTAADEAGRSDATFDIGIMPGWAYIGDP
;
A
#
# COMPACT_ATOMS: atom_id res chain seq x y z
N MET A 1 -6.01 10.18 10.51
CA MET A 1 -6.53 8.98 11.23
C MET A 1 -5.54 8.59 12.32
N ALA A 2 -5.96 7.85 13.35
CA ALA A 2 -5.04 7.27 14.32
C ALA A 2 -4.48 5.94 13.79
N SER A 3 -3.38 5.46 14.39
CA SER A 3 -2.86 4.10 14.18
C SER A 3 -3.98 3.07 14.35
N ILE A 4 -4.01 2.06 13.48
CA ILE A 4 -4.94 0.93 13.59
C ILE A 4 -4.39 -0.19 14.49
N THR A 5 -3.10 -0.14 14.83
CA THR A 5 -2.49 -1.06 15.78
C THR A 5 -2.96 -0.74 17.20
N PRO A 6 -3.47 -1.71 17.96
CA PRO A 6 -3.81 -1.50 19.37
C PRO A 6 -2.59 -1.04 20.18
N GLU A 7 -2.82 -0.25 21.23
CA GLU A 7 -1.74 0.21 22.10
C GLU A 7 -0.99 -0.99 22.72
N GLY A 8 0.33 -1.01 22.54
CA GLY A 8 1.19 -2.11 22.98
C GLY A 8 1.03 -3.41 22.19
N GLY A 9 0.23 -3.41 21.12
CA GLY A 9 -0.02 -4.55 20.24
C GLY A 9 0.89 -4.55 19.01
N ALA A 10 0.70 -5.58 18.17
CA ALA A 10 1.28 -5.69 16.84
C ALA A 10 0.26 -6.30 15.89
N LEU A 11 0.34 -5.92 14.62
CA LEU A 11 -0.42 -6.52 13.54
C LEU A 11 0.51 -7.45 12.73
N TYR A 12 0.01 -8.60 12.38
CA TYR A 12 0.74 -9.60 11.60
C TYR A 12 0.04 -9.84 10.27
N GLY A 13 0.82 -9.92 9.20
CA GLY A 13 0.26 -10.22 7.89
C GLY A 13 1.29 -10.85 6.97
N LEU A 14 0.83 -11.28 5.80
CA LEU A 14 1.68 -11.88 4.78
C LEU A 14 1.24 -11.48 3.36
N PRO A 15 2.15 -11.49 2.38
CA PRO A 15 1.76 -11.50 0.98
C PRO A 15 1.28 -12.91 0.61
N PRO A 16 0.15 -13.05 -0.11
CA PRO A 16 -0.24 -14.35 -0.66
C PRO A 16 0.68 -14.73 -1.83
N PRO A 17 0.67 -16.00 -2.28
CA PRO A 17 1.50 -16.46 -3.40
C PRO A 17 1.17 -15.69 -4.69
N ILE A 18 2.06 -15.77 -5.69
CA ILE A 18 1.95 -15.10 -7.00
C ILE A 18 2.18 -13.58 -6.92
N GLN A 19 2.42 -13.05 -5.72
CA GLN A 19 2.64 -11.62 -5.47
C GLN A 19 4.08 -11.29 -5.08
N THR A 20 5.00 -12.25 -5.21
CA THR A 20 6.40 -12.09 -4.80
C THR A 20 7.26 -11.55 -5.94
N LEU A 21 7.88 -10.41 -5.71
CA LEU A 21 8.65 -9.62 -6.66
C LEU A 21 9.83 -10.33 -7.31
N PRO A 22 10.86 -10.75 -6.58
CA PRO A 22 12.02 -11.38 -7.20
C PRO A 22 11.87 -12.89 -7.18
N ARG A 23 12.28 -13.52 -8.26
CA ARG A 23 12.37 -15.00 -8.33
C ARG A 23 13.16 -15.61 -7.18
N ALA A 24 14.13 -14.87 -6.63
CA ALA A 24 14.94 -15.31 -5.50
C ALA A 24 14.17 -15.40 -4.18
N LEU A 25 13.00 -14.72 -4.06
CA LEU A 25 12.15 -14.75 -2.86
C LEU A 25 10.88 -15.59 -3.05
N ALA A 26 10.64 -16.08 -4.27
CA ALA A 26 9.50 -16.94 -4.56
C ALA A 26 9.88 -18.40 -4.38
N ASP A 27 9.05 -19.16 -3.70
CA ASP A 27 9.22 -20.60 -3.60
C ASP A 27 8.93 -21.29 -4.94
N PRO A 28 9.61 -22.41 -5.27
CA PRO A 28 9.42 -23.11 -6.54
C PRO A 28 7.96 -23.52 -6.82
N TRP A 29 7.18 -23.84 -5.79
CA TRP A 29 5.77 -24.22 -5.95
C TRP A 29 4.87 -23.06 -6.42
N GLU A 30 5.30 -21.82 -6.22
CA GLU A 30 4.54 -20.65 -6.66
C GLU A 30 4.49 -20.50 -8.19
N ASP A 31 5.38 -21.17 -8.93
CA ASP A 31 5.34 -21.19 -10.40
C ASP A 31 4.11 -21.91 -10.94
N ASP A 32 3.61 -22.90 -10.18
CA ASP A 32 2.40 -23.67 -10.49
C ASP A 32 1.18 -23.19 -9.67
N ALA A 33 1.33 -22.16 -8.85
CA ALA A 33 0.27 -21.66 -8.00
C ALA A 33 -0.87 -21.04 -8.81
N THR A 34 -2.08 -21.31 -8.37
CA THR A 34 -3.33 -20.88 -9.00
C THR A 34 -4.07 -19.83 -8.15
N PRO A 35 -5.08 -19.14 -8.68
CA PRO A 35 -5.94 -18.30 -7.86
C PRO A 35 -6.59 -19.03 -6.67
N ALA A 36 -6.81 -20.35 -6.78
CA ALA A 36 -7.32 -21.14 -5.67
C ALA A 36 -6.30 -21.25 -4.52
N ASP A 37 -5.01 -21.32 -4.84
CA ASP A 37 -3.94 -21.35 -3.85
C ASP A 37 -3.82 -19.99 -3.14
N LEU A 38 -3.90 -18.91 -3.90
CA LEU A 38 -3.91 -17.55 -3.37
C LEU A 38 -5.07 -17.36 -2.37
N LEU A 39 -6.28 -17.80 -2.72
CA LEU A 39 -7.43 -17.75 -1.82
C LEU A 39 -7.23 -18.63 -0.58
N ARG A 40 -6.74 -19.85 -0.75
CA ARG A 40 -6.51 -20.80 0.36
C ARG A 40 -5.51 -20.23 1.37
N VAL A 41 -4.45 -19.56 0.91
CA VAL A 41 -3.49 -18.91 1.80
C VAL A 41 -4.13 -17.74 2.55
N ALA A 42 -4.93 -16.91 1.88
CA ALA A 42 -5.60 -15.79 2.52
C ALA A 42 -6.60 -16.27 3.60
N GLN A 43 -7.38 -17.31 3.31
CA GLN A 43 -8.31 -17.92 4.27
C GLN A 43 -7.60 -18.62 5.42
N ALA A 44 -6.46 -19.27 5.16
CA ALA A 44 -5.65 -19.87 6.22
C ALA A 44 -5.03 -18.81 7.12
N ALA A 45 -4.57 -17.68 6.56
CA ALA A 45 -4.09 -16.52 7.32
C ALA A 45 -5.19 -15.96 8.23
N GLU A 46 -6.41 -15.77 7.70
CA GLU A 46 -7.57 -15.35 8.48
C GLU A 46 -7.90 -16.32 9.61
N ALA A 47 -7.98 -17.61 9.31
CA ALA A 47 -8.26 -18.66 10.30
C ALA A 47 -7.18 -18.77 11.38
N ALA A 48 -5.93 -18.44 11.06
CA ALA A 48 -4.81 -18.38 12.00
C ALA A 48 -4.79 -17.09 12.83
N GLY A 49 -5.69 -16.14 12.57
CA GLY A 49 -5.78 -14.87 13.28
C GLY A 49 -4.75 -13.83 12.83
N LEU A 50 -4.23 -13.91 11.59
CA LEU A 50 -3.44 -12.84 11.02
C LEU A 50 -4.34 -11.64 10.72
N ASP A 51 -3.75 -10.46 10.81
CA ASP A 51 -4.49 -9.20 10.72
C ASP A 51 -4.68 -8.70 9.30
N PHE A 52 -3.76 -9.01 8.37
CA PHE A 52 -3.86 -8.56 6.98
C PHE A 52 -3.18 -9.48 5.96
N VAL A 53 -3.66 -9.40 4.73
CA VAL A 53 -2.98 -9.90 3.53
C VAL A 53 -2.59 -8.73 2.64
N GLY A 54 -1.40 -8.80 2.01
CA GLY A 54 -0.84 -7.70 1.23
C GLY A 54 -0.64 -8.05 -0.23
N VAL A 55 -1.11 -7.21 -1.16
CA VAL A 55 -1.01 -7.39 -2.63
C VAL A 55 -0.17 -6.28 -3.25
N CYS A 56 0.83 -6.67 -4.06
CA CYS A 56 1.74 -5.76 -4.77
C CYS A 56 1.10 -5.19 -6.04
N ASP A 57 1.73 -4.15 -6.61
CA ASP A 57 1.28 -3.46 -7.81
C ASP A 57 2.40 -3.38 -8.85
N HIS A 58 2.33 -4.22 -9.87
CA HIS A 58 3.13 -4.14 -11.10
C HIS A 58 2.21 -4.29 -12.30
N VAL A 59 2.35 -3.43 -13.30
CA VAL A 59 1.44 -3.36 -14.45
C VAL A 59 2.09 -3.90 -15.72
N ALA A 60 3.36 -3.58 -15.95
CA ALA A 60 4.06 -3.91 -17.19
C ALA A 60 5.57 -4.04 -16.93
N VAL A 61 6.00 -5.23 -16.58
CA VAL A 61 7.43 -5.50 -16.29
C VAL A 61 8.25 -5.41 -17.59
N PRO A 62 9.22 -4.50 -17.68
CA PRO A 62 10.04 -4.36 -18.88
C PRO A 62 11.02 -5.53 -19.04
N ASP A 63 11.43 -5.79 -20.29
CA ASP A 63 12.50 -6.73 -20.60
C ASP A 63 13.84 -5.96 -20.62
N ASP A 64 14.35 -5.68 -19.42
CA ASP A 64 15.63 -4.99 -19.22
C ASP A 64 16.44 -5.60 -18.08
N ASP A 65 17.70 -5.16 -17.93
CA ASP A 65 18.63 -5.69 -16.94
C ASP A 65 18.10 -5.49 -15.50
N TYR A 66 17.39 -4.39 -15.24
CA TYR A 66 16.86 -4.09 -13.91
C TYR A 66 15.75 -5.05 -13.52
N ALA A 67 14.86 -5.34 -14.45
CA ALA A 67 13.69 -6.19 -14.21
C ALA A 67 13.95 -7.69 -14.51
N SER A 68 15.17 -8.06 -14.95
CA SER A 68 15.52 -9.42 -15.36
C SER A 68 15.27 -10.50 -14.28
N GLY A 69 15.28 -10.11 -13.00
CA GLY A 69 14.95 -10.98 -11.86
C GLY A 69 13.48 -11.00 -11.49
N MET A 70 12.63 -10.23 -12.14
CA MET A 70 11.20 -10.13 -11.85
C MET A 70 10.39 -11.14 -12.66
N ARG A 71 9.24 -11.55 -12.11
CA ARG A 71 8.21 -12.27 -12.88
C ARG A 71 7.43 -11.29 -13.74
N THR A 72 6.80 -11.76 -14.80
CA THR A 72 5.93 -10.96 -15.66
C THR A 72 4.45 -11.10 -15.32
N THR A 73 4.10 -12.05 -14.47
CA THR A 73 2.71 -12.27 -14.03
C THR A 73 2.47 -11.57 -12.71
N TRP A 74 1.65 -10.52 -12.74
CA TRP A 74 1.22 -9.74 -11.58
C TRP A 74 -0.28 -9.54 -11.66
N TYR A 75 -0.96 -9.75 -10.56
CA TYR A 75 -2.38 -9.48 -10.48
C TYR A 75 -2.61 -8.05 -10.04
N ASP A 76 -3.58 -7.36 -10.67
CA ASP A 76 -3.96 -6.02 -10.25
C ASP A 76 -4.37 -6.00 -8.77
N PRO A 77 -3.83 -5.10 -7.95
CA PRO A 77 -4.08 -5.11 -6.51
C PRO A 77 -5.55 -4.86 -6.15
N VAL A 78 -6.23 -3.95 -6.85
CA VAL A 78 -7.63 -3.64 -6.54
C VAL A 78 -8.54 -4.81 -6.87
N ALA A 79 -8.37 -5.40 -8.06
CA ALA A 79 -9.14 -6.58 -8.47
C ALA A 79 -8.90 -7.77 -7.54
N THR A 80 -7.64 -7.99 -7.15
CA THR A 80 -7.26 -9.10 -6.27
C THR A 80 -7.79 -8.90 -4.85
N LEU A 81 -7.62 -7.70 -4.29
CA LEU A 81 -8.14 -7.38 -2.95
C LEU A 81 -9.67 -7.45 -2.90
N ALA A 82 -10.38 -6.97 -3.93
CA ALA A 82 -11.83 -7.10 -4.01
C ALA A 82 -12.27 -8.57 -4.08
N TRP A 83 -11.56 -9.39 -4.86
CA TRP A 83 -11.86 -10.81 -4.97
C TRP A 83 -11.58 -11.57 -3.67
N LEU A 84 -10.50 -11.25 -2.94
CA LEU A 84 -10.22 -11.79 -1.61
C LEU A 84 -11.23 -11.29 -0.58
N GLY A 85 -11.55 -10.00 -0.59
CA GLY A 85 -12.49 -9.38 0.33
C GLY A 85 -13.89 -10.00 0.29
N ALA A 86 -14.33 -10.42 -0.91
CA ALA A 86 -15.60 -11.13 -1.07
C ALA A 86 -15.59 -12.59 -0.56
N ARG A 87 -14.44 -13.12 -0.14
CA ARG A 87 -14.24 -14.53 0.26
C ARG A 87 -13.59 -14.70 1.63
N THR A 88 -13.39 -13.57 2.32
CA THR A 88 -12.87 -13.50 3.69
C THR A 88 -13.80 -12.61 4.52
N GLU A 89 -13.79 -12.75 5.83
CA GLU A 89 -14.75 -12.08 6.72
C GLU A 89 -14.12 -11.00 7.61
N SER A 90 -12.89 -11.19 8.07
CA SER A 90 -12.27 -10.36 9.10
C SER A 90 -10.88 -9.82 8.74
N ILE A 91 -10.11 -10.55 7.93
CA ILE A 91 -8.75 -10.17 7.58
C ILE A 91 -8.72 -8.86 6.77
N ARG A 92 -7.80 -7.95 7.11
CA ARG A 92 -7.64 -6.69 6.38
C ARG A 92 -6.94 -6.89 5.05
N LEU A 93 -7.24 -5.99 4.13
CA LEU A 93 -6.80 -5.99 2.75
C LEU A 93 -5.84 -4.82 2.54
N LEU A 94 -4.56 -5.12 2.36
CA LEU A 94 -3.50 -4.12 2.23
C LEU A 94 -2.91 -4.13 0.81
N SER A 95 -2.81 -2.96 0.16
CA SER A 95 -1.91 -2.84 -1.00
C SER A 95 -0.46 -2.65 -0.53
N VAL A 96 0.49 -3.47 -1.02
CA VAL A 96 1.91 -3.44 -0.59
C VAL A 96 2.85 -3.32 -1.80
N VAL A 97 2.97 -2.21 -2.43
CA VAL A 97 2.21 -0.97 -2.28
C VAL A 97 1.55 -0.63 -3.60
N LEU A 98 0.42 0.08 -3.59
CA LEU A 98 -0.13 0.69 -4.80
C LEU A 98 0.83 1.77 -5.31
N ILE A 99 1.21 1.71 -6.58
CA ILE A 99 2.04 2.75 -7.20
C ILE A 99 1.14 3.91 -7.58
N ALA A 100 1.10 4.93 -6.74
CA ALA A 100 0.14 6.03 -6.85
C ALA A 100 0.21 6.76 -8.20
N ALA A 101 1.42 6.88 -8.77
CA ALA A 101 1.64 7.55 -10.05
C ALA A 101 1.03 6.83 -11.26
N TYR A 102 0.68 5.55 -11.16
CA TYR A 102 0.10 4.81 -12.30
C TYR A 102 -1.38 5.12 -12.54
N ARG A 103 -2.04 5.80 -11.59
CA ARG A 103 -3.48 6.06 -11.62
C ARG A 103 -3.80 7.51 -11.24
N HIS A 104 -4.84 8.06 -11.84
CA HIS A 104 -5.37 9.34 -11.37
C HIS A 104 -5.92 9.19 -9.93
N PRO A 105 -5.69 10.14 -9.00
CA PRO A 105 -6.11 10.02 -7.60
C PRO A 105 -7.62 9.79 -7.41
N LEU A 106 -8.47 10.33 -8.29
CA LEU A 106 -9.91 10.05 -8.26
C LEU A 106 -10.23 8.57 -8.53
N LEU A 107 -9.45 7.89 -9.39
CA LEU A 107 -9.61 6.45 -9.62
C LEU A 107 -9.18 5.68 -8.37
N THR A 108 -8.10 6.07 -7.73
CA THR A 108 -7.63 5.47 -6.48
C THR A 108 -8.67 5.65 -5.37
N ALA A 109 -9.18 6.87 -5.19
CA ALA A 109 -10.21 7.17 -4.19
C ALA A 109 -11.49 6.35 -4.45
N SER A 110 -12.02 6.35 -5.68
CA SER A 110 -13.21 5.59 -6.03
C SER A 110 -13.04 4.09 -5.82
N SER A 111 -11.89 3.52 -6.23
CA SER A 111 -11.62 2.09 -6.09
C SER A 111 -11.50 1.67 -4.62
N PHE A 112 -10.70 2.40 -3.83
CA PHE A 112 -10.47 2.06 -2.42
C PHE A 112 -11.66 2.44 -1.53
N GLY A 113 -12.39 3.50 -1.83
CA GLY A 113 -13.66 3.81 -1.18
C GLY A 113 -14.71 2.72 -1.43
N THR A 114 -14.80 2.23 -2.68
CA THR A 114 -15.68 1.10 -3.02
C THR A 114 -15.23 -0.17 -2.28
N LEU A 115 -13.93 -0.47 -2.27
CA LEU A 115 -13.41 -1.65 -1.59
C LEU A 115 -13.68 -1.59 -0.08
N ALA A 116 -13.47 -0.43 0.56
CA ALA A 116 -13.79 -0.22 1.97
C ALA A 116 -15.28 -0.47 2.25
N HIS A 117 -16.17 0.09 1.43
CA HIS A 117 -17.61 -0.08 1.55
C HIS A 117 -18.07 -1.55 1.39
N LEU A 118 -17.47 -2.29 0.43
CA LEU A 118 -17.81 -3.69 0.17
C LEU A 118 -17.24 -4.67 1.22
N THR A 119 -16.31 -4.23 2.04
CA THR A 119 -15.57 -5.10 2.98
C THR A 119 -15.64 -4.63 4.43
N ASP A 120 -16.62 -3.82 4.78
CA ASP A 120 -16.80 -3.28 6.14
C ASP A 120 -15.51 -2.63 6.70
N GLU A 121 -14.92 -1.73 5.91
CA GLU A 121 -13.72 -0.93 6.26
C GLU A 121 -12.43 -1.75 6.50
N ARG A 122 -12.35 -2.98 6.03
CA ARG A 122 -11.17 -3.84 6.17
C ARG A 122 -10.01 -3.50 5.23
N VAL A 123 -9.87 -2.25 4.83
CA VAL A 123 -8.91 -1.81 3.82
C VAL A 123 -7.83 -0.94 4.42
N ILE A 124 -6.59 -1.16 4.00
CA ILE A 124 -5.45 -0.29 4.23
C ILE A 124 -4.88 0.07 2.87
N LEU A 125 -4.86 1.36 2.55
CA LEU A 125 -4.23 1.87 1.33
C LEU A 125 -2.73 2.05 1.57
N GLY A 126 -1.96 1.02 1.24
CA GLY A 126 -0.51 1.14 1.19
C GLY A 126 -0.08 1.73 -0.15
N VAL A 127 0.68 2.83 -0.14
CA VAL A 127 1.09 3.58 -1.32
C VAL A 127 2.60 3.71 -1.43
N GLY A 128 3.11 3.72 -2.65
CA GLY A 128 4.53 3.93 -2.94
C GLY A 128 4.77 4.74 -4.20
N ALA A 129 6.01 5.25 -4.32
CA ALA A 129 6.40 6.02 -5.49
C ALA A 129 6.70 5.15 -6.73
N GLY A 130 6.98 3.86 -6.54
CA GLY A 130 7.46 2.99 -7.61
C GLY A 130 8.97 3.09 -7.84
N HIS A 131 9.54 2.05 -8.44
CA HIS A 131 11.00 1.96 -8.65
C HIS A 131 11.41 1.41 -10.02
N VAL A 132 10.49 0.83 -10.80
CA VAL A 132 10.77 0.24 -12.11
C VAL A 132 10.53 1.29 -13.20
N GLU A 133 11.60 1.97 -13.64
CA GLU A 133 11.50 3.09 -14.60
C GLU A 133 10.85 2.68 -15.92
N GLY A 134 11.09 1.45 -16.38
CA GLY A 134 10.48 0.94 -17.61
C GLY A 134 8.95 0.82 -17.54
N GLU A 135 8.37 0.55 -16.37
CA GLU A 135 6.90 0.59 -16.21
C GLU A 135 6.34 2.00 -16.40
N PHE A 136 7.02 3.02 -15.84
CA PHE A 136 6.65 4.42 -16.03
C PHE A 136 6.70 4.82 -17.51
N ALA A 137 7.76 4.40 -18.19
CA ALA A 137 7.92 4.66 -19.63
C ALA A 137 6.81 3.99 -20.45
N ALA A 138 6.45 2.74 -20.14
CA ALA A 138 5.37 2.02 -20.80
C ALA A 138 4.01 2.67 -20.59
N LEU A 139 3.79 3.31 -19.44
CA LEU A 139 2.57 4.03 -19.09
C LEU A 139 2.58 5.50 -19.57
N GLY A 140 3.68 5.99 -20.13
CA GLY A 140 3.81 7.39 -20.56
C GLY A 140 3.94 8.37 -19.38
N ILE A 141 4.43 7.92 -18.23
CA ILE A 141 4.54 8.72 -17.02
C ILE A 141 6.02 9.08 -16.79
N ASP A 142 6.28 10.33 -16.43
CA ASP A 142 7.63 10.77 -16.09
C ASP A 142 8.06 10.18 -14.72
N TYR A 143 9.03 9.26 -14.77
CA TYR A 143 9.59 8.59 -13.59
C TYR A 143 10.15 9.58 -12.55
N HIS A 144 10.73 10.69 -12.98
CA HIS A 144 11.33 11.67 -12.06
C HIS A 144 10.30 12.48 -11.28
N ARG A 145 9.03 12.47 -11.70
CA ARG A 145 7.92 13.11 -10.99
C ARG A 145 7.23 12.18 -9.98
N ARG A 146 7.55 10.89 -9.95
CA ARG A 146 6.83 9.88 -9.15
C ARG A 146 6.63 10.24 -7.67
N GLY A 147 7.60 10.92 -7.06
CA GLY A 147 7.50 11.37 -5.66
C GLY A 147 6.48 12.49 -5.48
N LYS A 148 6.42 13.45 -6.40
CA LYS A 148 5.44 14.54 -6.39
C LYS A 148 4.04 14.02 -6.68
N LEU A 149 3.92 13.13 -7.66
CA LEU A 149 2.66 12.46 -8.00
C LEU A 149 2.11 11.67 -6.80
N LEU A 150 2.98 10.97 -6.06
CA LEU A 150 2.58 10.27 -4.84
C LEU A 150 2.14 11.24 -3.74
N ASP A 151 2.89 12.31 -3.49
CA ASP A 151 2.55 13.30 -2.47
C ASP A 151 1.17 13.89 -2.71
N GLU A 152 0.91 14.32 -3.94
CA GLU A 152 -0.36 14.93 -4.31
C GLU A 152 -1.49 13.91 -4.41
N CYS A 153 -1.20 12.67 -4.81
CA CYS A 153 -2.19 11.59 -4.81
C CYS A 153 -2.71 11.33 -3.40
N ILE A 154 -1.85 11.28 -2.38
CA ILE A 154 -2.27 11.10 -0.98
C ILE A 154 -3.18 12.26 -0.56
N ASP A 155 -2.77 13.51 -0.82
CA ASP A 155 -3.53 14.69 -0.45
C ASP A 155 -4.90 14.71 -1.16
N ALA A 156 -4.95 14.36 -2.45
CA ALA A 156 -6.16 14.30 -3.25
C ALA A 156 -7.11 13.16 -2.82
N VAL A 157 -6.59 11.98 -2.46
CA VAL A 157 -7.39 10.85 -1.97
C VAL A 157 -8.04 11.21 -0.64
N ARG A 158 -7.31 11.83 0.30
CA ARG A 158 -7.90 12.31 1.56
C ARG A 158 -8.96 13.37 1.32
N GLY A 159 -8.68 14.32 0.43
CA GLY A 159 -9.63 15.36 0.07
C GLY A 159 -10.89 14.84 -0.63
N ALA A 160 -10.81 13.71 -1.33
CA ALA A 160 -11.92 13.14 -2.09
C ALA A 160 -13.13 12.73 -1.23
N PHE A 161 -12.92 12.47 0.06
CA PHE A 161 -13.97 12.03 0.98
C PHE A 161 -14.41 13.13 1.98
N ALA A 162 -13.89 14.36 1.81
CA ALA A 162 -14.16 15.44 2.76
C ALA A 162 -15.58 16.01 2.65
N ASP A 163 -16.19 15.95 1.46
CA ASP A 163 -17.53 16.47 1.18
C ASP A 163 -18.16 15.73 -0.01
N THR A 164 -19.45 15.96 -0.26
CA THR A 164 -20.20 15.41 -1.39
C THR A 164 -19.62 15.82 -2.75
N TYR A 165 -19.18 17.08 -2.86
CA TYR A 165 -18.48 17.61 -4.03
C TYR A 165 -17.19 18.27 -3.60
N VAL A 166 -16.10 17.87 -4.22
CA VAL A 166 -14.75 18.32 -3.88
C VAL A 166 -14.04 18.92 -5.08
N SER A 167 -13.11 19.82 -4.81
CA SER A 167 -12.20 20.38 -5.80
C SER A 167 -10.76 20.24 -5.33
N HIS A 168 -9.86 20.08 -6.27
CA HIS A 168 -8.42 20.02 -6.04
C HIS A 168 -7.72 20.89 -7.07
N ASP A 169 -6.74 21.66 -6.66
CA ASP A 169 -5.98 22.57 -7.53
C ASP A 169 -4.49 22.45 -7.21
N GLY A 170 -3.94 21.29 -7.57
CA GLY A 170 -2.54 20.96 -7.37
C GLY A 170 -1.72 21.09 -8.64
N PRO A 171 -0.38 21.01 -8.53
CA PRO A 171 0.54 21.09 -9.68
C PRO A 171 0.51 19.86 -10.59
N GLU A 172 0.04 18.72 -10.11
CA GLU A 172 0.00 17.45 -10.83
C GLU A 172 -1.43 17.09 -11.26
N TYR A 173 -2.42 17.40 -10.41
CA TYR A 173 -3.82 17.08 -10.64
C TYR A 173 -4.71 18.31 -10.35
N SER A 174 -5.70 18.53 -11.20
CA SER A 174 -6.68 19.59 -10.99
C SER A 174 -8.07 19.11 -11.42
N TYR A 175 -9.06 19.32 -10.54
CA TYR A 175 -10.47 19.04 -10.83
C TYR A 175 -11.38 19.91 -9.96
N ARG A 176 -12.61 20.17 -10.42
CA ARG A 176 -13.56 21.03 -9.72
C ARG A 176 -14.92 20.39 -9.64
N ASP A 177 -15.56 20.55 -8.48
CA ASP A 177 -16.95 20.21 -8.21
C ASP A 177 -17.31 18.78 -8.62
N VAL A 178 -16.46 17.80 -8.26
CA VAL A 178 -16.67 16.38 -8.55
C VAL A 178 -17.09 15.63 -7.30
N GLY A 179 -18.08 14.74 -7.43
CA GLY A 179 -18.46 13.79 -6.39
C GLY A 179 -17.68 12.48 -6.56
N VAL A 180 -17.12 11.98 -5.46
CA VAL A 180 -16.42 10.68 -5.40
C VAL A 180 -17.09 9.80 -4.37
N GLY A 181 -17.48 8.60 -4.76
CA GLY A 181 -18.15 7.66 -3.85
C GLY A 181 -18.16 6.22 -4.38
N PRO A 182 -18.53 5.26 -3.49
CA PRO A 182 -18.84 5.48 -2.08
C PRO A 182 -17.61 5.94 -1.28
N ALA A 183 -17.83 6.78 -0.27
CA ALA A 183 -16.78 7.10 0.71
C ALA A 183 -16.71 6.00 1.79
N PRO A 184 -15.56 5.80 2.43
CA PRO A 184 -15.48 5.00 3.64
C PRO A 184 -16.47 5.53 4.71
N ALA A 185 -17.06 4.65 5.50
CA ALA A 185 -18.01 5.07 6.54
C ALA A 185 -17.34 5.93 7.63
N SER A 186 -16.05 5.70 7.87
CA SER A 186 -15.21 6.53 8.74
C SER A 186 -14.89 7.91 8.16
N GLY A 187 -15.17 8.14 6.88
CA GLY A 187 -14.80 9.36 6.15
C GLY A 187 -13.33 9.44 5.75
N ASP A 188 -12.51 8.43 6.05
CA ASP A 188 -11.07 8.39 5.73
C ASP A 188 -10.59 6.95 5.55
N LEU A 189 -9.44 6.78 4.89
CA LEU A 189 -8.74 5.51 4.71
C LEU A 189 -7.43 5.51 5.50
N PRO A 190 -7.05 4.42 6.18
CA PRO A 190 -5.68 4.27 6.67
C PRO A 190 -4.72 4.26 5.49
N ILE A 191 -3.78 5.22 5.45
CA ILE A 191 -2.77 5.33 4.38
C ILE A 191 -1.40 5.00 4.93
N TRP A 192 -0.83 3.87 4.49
CA TRP A 192 0.53 3.49 4.83
C TRP A 192 1.49 3.78 3.68
N VAL A 193 2.61 4.43 3.98
CA VAL A 193 3.60 4.81 2.97
C VAL A 193 4.71 3.80 2.91
N GLY A 194 4.92 3.22 1.73
CA GLY A 194 6.00 2.28 1.47
C GLY A 194 7.24 2.94 0.87
N GLY A 195 8.39 2.34 1.15
CA GLY A 195 9.64 2.69 0.51
C GLY A 195 10.86 2.61 1.42
N SER A 196 12.02 2.96 0.85
CA SER A 196 13.30 3.02 1.54
C SER A 196 13.82 4.46 1.59
N GLY A 197 14.46 4.82 2.70
CA GLY A 197 15.14 6.10 2.86
C GLY A 197 14.25 7.28 3.25
N SER A 198 14.91 8.41 3.53
CA SER A 198 14.34 9.57 4.22
C SER A 198 13.13 10.21 3.52
N ALA A 199 13.04 10.09 2.19
CA ALA A 199 11.88 10.64 1.45
C ALA A 199 10.58 9.92 1.82
N ALA A 200 10.60 8.58 1.96
CA ALA A 200 9.45 7.80 2.39
C ALA A 200 9.12 8.08 3.86
N TRP A 201 10.11 8.17 4.73
CA TRP A 201 9.93 8.45 6.15
C TRP A 201 9.30 9.83 6.38
N LYS A 202 9.83 10.87 5.72
CA LYS A 202 9.26 12.23 5.79
C LYS A 202 7.84 12.29 5.23
N ARG A 203 7.55 11.54 4.16
CA ARG A 203 6.20 11.44 3.60
C ARG A 203 5.23 10.79 4.58
N THR A 204 5.67 9.70 5.24
CA THR A 204 4.89 9.07 6.30
C THR A 204 4.50 10.08 7.37
N GLY A 205 5.45 10.82 7.93
CA GLY A 205 5.18 11.83 8.94
C GLY A 205 4.22 12.91 8.47
N ARG A 206 4.43 13.43 7.27
CA ARG A 206 3.64 14.56 6.74
C ARG A 206 2.24 14.16 6.29
N ARG A 207 2.03 12.94 5.76
CA ARG A 207 0.81 12.54 5.04
C ARG A 207 0.26 11.18 5.36
N GLY A 208 1.09 10.24 5.85
CA GLY A 208 0.69 8.86 6.13
C GLY A 208 0.16 8.65 7.53
N ASP A 209 -0.35 7.44 7.76
CA ASP A 209 -0.76 6.92 9.07
C ASP A 209 0.11 5.73 9.49
N GLY A 210 0.90 5.20 8.54
CA GLY A 210 1.86 4.13 8.81
C GLY A 210 2.98 4.08 7.77
N TYR A 211 4.01 3.29 8.09
CA TYR A 211 5.19 3.08 7.27
C TYR A 211 5.39 1.61 6.94
N ILE A 212 5.57 1.28 5.67
CA ILE A 212 5.91 -0.04 5.16
C ILE A 212 7.38 -0.01 4.73
N PRO A 213 8.29 -0.68 5.45
CA PRO A 213 9.70 -0.68 5.12
C PRO A 213 9.99 -1.48 3.85
N MET A 214 10.99 -1.05 3.10
CA MET A 214 11.59 -1.82 2.02
C MET A 214 13.08 -1.98 2.32
N GLY A 215 13.46 -3.13 2.89
CA GLY A 215 14.86 -3.46 3.18
C GLY A 215 15.47 -2.72 4.38
N ALA A 216 14.69 -2.20 5.30
CA ALA A 216 15.20 -1.54 6.50
C ALA A 216 15.82 -2.55 7.49
N SER A 217 17.06 -2.31 7.93
CA SER A 217 17.70 -3.07 8.98
C SER A 217 17.17 -2.65 10.36
N ARG A 218 17.29 -3.54 11.35
CA ARG A 218 16.85 -3.28 12.72
C ARG A 218 17.46 -1.98 13.30
N ASP A 219 18.73 -1.72 13.02
CA ASP A 219 19.47 -0.59 13.57
C ASP A 219 19.03 0.77 12.97
N GLN A 220 18.32 0.76 11.84
CA GLN A 220 17.79 1.99 11.23
C GLN A 220 16.47 2.47 11.86
N TYR A 221 15.76 1.62 12.62
CA TYR A 221 14.43 2.00 13.13
C TYR A 221 14.42 3.22 14.07
N PRO A 222 15.41 3.46 14.93
CA PRO A 222 15.45 4.69 15.72
C PRO A 222 15.46 5.94 14.82
N GLU A 223 16.29 5.95 13.77
CA GLU A 223 16.36 7.07 12.81
C GLU A 223 15.07 7.20 11.99
N ILE A 224 14.49 6.08 11.57
CA ILE A 224 13.21 6.05 10.84
C ILE A 224 12.11 6.71 11.68
N ILE A 225 11.95 6.27 12.92
CA ILE A 225 10.90 6.76 13.82
C ILE A 225 11.11 8.24 14.13
N ASP A 226 12.35 8.65 14.41
CA ASP A 226 12.68 10.05 14.70
C ASP A 226 12.40 10.96 13.49
N THR A 227 12.78 10.51 12.28
CA THR A 227 12.51 11.24 11.05
C THR A 227 11.00 11.36 10.76
N ILE A 228 10.22 10.30 10.99
CA ILE A 228 8.76 10.32 10.82
C ILE A 228 8.15 11.33 11.80
N ARG A 229 8.52 11.30 13.07
CA ARG A 229 8.00 12.20 14.11
C ARG A 229 8.37 13.65 13.83
N THR A 230 9.63 13.92 13.51
CA THR A 230 10.08 15.27 13.15
C THR A 230 9.29 15.82 11.96
N ALA A 231 9.10 15.00 10.92
CA ALA A 231 8.33 15.43 9.76
C ALA A 231 6.83 15.62 10.05
N ALA A 232 6.28 14.90 11.01
CA ALA A 232 4.92 15.09 11.50
C ALA A 232 4.79 16.42 12.28
N ASP A 233 5.73 16.71 13.17
CA ASP A 233 5.77 17.97 13.92
C ASP A 233 5.87 19.19 12.99
N GLU A 234 6.77 19.12 11.99
CA GLU A 234 6.91 20.15 10.96
C GLU A 234 5.61 20.36 10.14
N ALA A 235 4.80 19.34 10.00
CA ALA A 235 3.52 19.37 9.28
C ALA A 235 2.31 19.72 10.16
N GLY A 236 2.53 20.04 11.45
CA GLY A 236 1.45 20.33 12.40
C GLY A 236 0.65 19.09 12.85
N ARG A 237 1.28 17.89 12.78
CA ARG A 237 0.70 16.59 13.13
C ARG A 237 1.36 15.96 14.36
N SER A 238 1.78 16.76 15.32
CA SER A 238 2.53 16.32 16.52
C SER A 238 1.80 15.25 17.35
N ASP A 239 0.47 15.26 17.35
CA ASP A 239 -0.36 14.28 18.06
C ASP A 239 -0.65 13.02 17.24
N ALA A 240 -0.13 12.91 16.01
CA ALA A 240 -0.37 11.75 15.17
C ALA A 240 0.34 10.50 15.71
N THR A 241 -0.35 9.38 15.68
CA THR A 241 0.21 8.05 15.94
C THR A 241 0.44 7.34 14.61
N PHE A 242 1.46 6.50 14.54
CA PHE A 242 1.87 5.82 13.32
C PHE A 242 2.01 4.32 13.52
N ASP A 243 1.49 3.55 12.57
CA ASP A 243 1.81 2.13 12.44
C ASP A 243 3.19 1.99 11.80
N ILE A 244 4.14 1.39 12.50
CA ILE A 244 5.51 1.22 11.97
C ILE A 244 5.73 -0.24 11.63
N GLY A 245 5.75 -0.52 10.33
CA GLY A 245 5.94 -1.86 9.80
C GLY A 245 7.36 -2.39 10.01
N ILE A 246 7.47 -3.70 10.19
CA ILE A 246 8.71 -4.47 10.11
C ILE A 246 8.50 -5.54 9.05
N MET A 247 9.39 -5.60 8.07
CA MET A 247 9.37 -6.66 7.05
C MET A 247 10.61 -7.53 7.29
N PRO A 248 10.47 -8.68 7.98
CA PRO A 248 11.57 -9.62 8.10
C PRO A 248 11.90 -10.19 6.71
N GLY A 249 13.17 -10.35 6.40
CA GLY A 249 13.59 -10.90 5.11
C GLY A 249 13.10 -12.34 4.88
N TRP A 250 12.94 -13.09 5.97
CA TRP A 250 12.27 -14.40 6.02
C TRP A 250 11.87 -14.70 7.46
N ALA A 251 10.85 -15.52 7.61
CA ALA A 251 10.41 -16.03 8.90
C ALA A 251 10.33 -17.56 8.83
N TYR A 252 10.88 -18.24 9.82
CA TYR A 252 10.72 -19.68 9.96
C TYR A 252 9.44 -19.96 10.77
N ILE A 253 8.54 -20.74 10.20
CA ILE A 253 7.35 -21.25 10.86
C ILE A 253 7.49 -22.77 10.92
N GLY A 254 7.75 -23.30 12.08
CA GLY A 254 7.94 -24.73 12.28
C GLY A 254 8.04 -25.07 13.78
N ASP A 255 8.12 -26.37 14.07
CA ASP A 255 8.37 -26.81 15.43
C ASP A 255 9.75 -26.31 15.89
N PRO A 256 9.90 -25.88 17.17
CA PRO A 256 11.15 -25.36 17.71
C PRO A 256 12.27 -26.39 17.77
#